data_15900f23ebe19220210a98d052cffbca
#
_entry.id   15900f23ebe19220210a98d052cffbca
#
_cell.length_a   1.000
_cell.length_b   1.000
_cell.length_c   1.000
_cell.angle_alpha   90.00
_cell.angle_beta   90.00
_cell.angle_gamma   90.00
#
_symmetry.space_group_name_H-M   'P 1'
#
loop_
_entity.id
_entity.type
_entity.pdbx_description
1 polymer ?
#
loop_
_entity_poly.entity_id
_entity_poly.type
_entity_poly.pdbx_seq_one_letter_code
_entity_poly.pdbx_strand_id
1 'polypeptide(L)'
;RVTFENRFQDSMNISFDNFKWFEKNQSGKTKFLNVIQGTFSEEYKEWYHKFKDFDFKGWCIGGPKKLVDFMYVIALMLQEREFEKKHVEYVHLLGISKISDFFILATLQELLNKLTDNRIQLMSDSSSPGQYPVFGTYLHSGNYKTQTFTELYFPKNAEYRRKTHIKQGKDGCITIDKTKKVPCSIDCPACRDFTYEYLGGETATGLDRYSQEGMPRMVVHNTHLYCEIVKDINKLSHNHVELLETAIPKELFNVILSLHEMFADPDNAMNVYATYKKTYKKFG
;
A
#
# COMPACT_ATOMS: atom_id res chain seq x y z
N ARG A 1 30.81 -13.99 -14.66
CA ARG A 1 29.34 -13.84 -14.51
C ARG A 1 29.03 -13.98 -13.03
N VAL A 2 28.65 -12.88 -12.38
CA VAL A 2 28.11 -12.94 -10.99
C VAL A 2 26.76 -13.63 -11.10
N THR A 3 26.59 -14.77 -10.44
CA THR A 3 25.29 -15.47 -10.40
C THR A 3 24.30 -14.66 -9.57
N PHE A 4 23.01 -14.88 -9.76
CA PHE A 4 21.95 -14.15 -9.03
C PHE A 4 22.07 -14.41 -7.51
N GLU A 5 22.46 -15.60 -7.12
CA GLU A 5 22.74 -16.03 -5.75
C GLU A 5 23.85 -15.21 -5.10
N ASN A 6 24.97 -15.00 -5.79
CA ASN A 6 26.07 -14.18 -5.27
C ASN A 6 25.62 -12.72 -5.03
N ARG A 7 24.74 -12.16 -5.85
CA ARG A 7 24.22 -10.79 -5.65
C ARG A 7 23.36 -10.65 -4.39
N PHE A 8 22.56 -11.67 -4.06
CA PHE A 8 21.74 -11.66 -2.85
C PHE A 8 22.64 -11.69 -1.60
N GLN A 9 23.61 -12.61 -1.56
CA GLN A 9 24.54 -12.73 -0.44
C GLN A 9 25.41 -11.47 -0.28
N ASP A 10 25.93 -10.92 -1.38
CA ASP A 10 26.69 -9.67 -1.36
C ASP A 10 25.86 -8.51 -0.82
N SER A 11 24.62 -8.36 -1.29
CA SER A 11 23.69 -7.33 -0.82
C SER A 11 23.37 -7.49 0.66
N MET A 12 23.16 -8.71 1.10
CA MET A 12 22.88 -9.04 2.50
C MET A 12 24.09 -8.73 3.40
N ASN A 13 25.32 -9.04 2.96
CA ASN A 13 26.53 -8.74 3.72
C ASN A 13 26.78 -7.23 3.82
N ILE A 14 26.64 -6.49 2.71
CA ILE A 14 26.74 -5.02 2.70
C ILE A 14 25.71 -4.40 3.65
N SER A 15 24.47 -4.88 3.58
CA SER A 15 23.41 -4.40 4.46
C SER A 15 23.68 -4.69 5.92
N PHE A 16 24.23 -5.86 6.23
CA PHE A 16 24.60 -6.26 7.59
C PHE A 16 25.69 -5.37 8.18
N ASP A 17 26.71 -5.04 7.39
CA ASP A 17 27.79 -4.13 7.83
C ASP A 17 27.26 -2.71 8.03
N ASN A 18 26.33 -2.25 7.16
CA ASN A 18 25.63 -0.96 7.34
C ASN A 18 24.81 -0.97 8.64
N PHE A 19 24.09 -2.03 8.96
CA PHE A 19 23.28 -2.12 10.18
C PHE A 19 24.14 -2.09 11.43
N LYS A 20 25.28 -2.80 11.46
CA LYS A 20 26.28 -2.69 12.54
C LYS A 20 26.78 -1.27 12.71
N TRP A 21 27.01 -0.57 11.59
CA TRP A 21 27.46 0.81 11.65
C TRP A 21 26.35 1.72 12.22
N PHE A 22 25.09 1.56 11.79
CA PHE A 22 23.95 2.32 12.31
C PHE A 22 23.73 2.05 13.80
N GLU A 23 23.76 0.79 14.22
CA GLU A 23 23.61 0.40 15.62
C GLU A 23 24.67 1.08 16.51
N LYS A 24 25.93 1.10 16.06
CA LYS A 24 27.02 1.75 16.78
C LYS A 24 26.95 3.27 16.79
N ASN A 25 26.44 3.89 15.75
CA ASN A 25 26.51 5.34 15.52
C ASN A 25 25.17 6.06 15.69
N GLN A 26 24.11 5.37 16.11
CA GLN A 26 22.81 6.02 16.32
C GLN A 26 22.86 7.02 17.50
N SER A 27 22.27 8.19 17.27
CA SER A 27 22.20 9.26 18.28
C SER A 27 20.99 9.15 19.22
N GLY A 28 20.09 8.18 18.99
CA GLY A 28 18.80 8.05 19.67
C GLY A 28 17.72 9.04 19.19
N LYS A 29 18.05 9.98 18.31
CA LYS A 29 17.09 10.95 17.73
C LYS A 29 16.24 10.36 16.60
N THR A 30 16.73 9.32 15.93
CA THR A 30 16.07 8.63 14.83
C THR A 30 15.80 7.18 15.22
N LYS A 31 14.61 6.69 14.94
CA LYS A 31 14.26 5.28 15.13
C LYS A 31 14.60 4.52 13.85
N PHE A 32 15.46 3.53 13.96
CA PHE A 32 15.81 2.64 12.85
C PHE A 32 14.89 1.43 12.83
N LEU A 33 14.62 0.92 11.63
CA LEU A 33 13.88 -0.33 11.42
C LEU A 33 14.78 -1.33 10.70
N ASN A 34 14.67 -2.58 11.08
CA ASN A 34 15.21 -3.68 10.29
C ASN A 34 14.46 -3.75 8.95
N VAL A 35 15.15 -3.96 7.85
CA VAL A 35 14.52 -4.06 6.53
C VAL A 35 14.56 -5.51 6.08
N ILE A 36 13.41 -6.06 5.66
CA ILE A 36 13.35 -7.37 5.00
C ILE A 36 13.43 -7.18 3.49
N GLN A 37 14.37 -7.89 2.86
CA GLN A 37 14.60 -7.93 1.43
C GLN A 37 14.63 -9.37 0.94
N GLY A 38 14.31 -9.58 -0.35
CA GLY A 38 14.33 -10.88 -0.98
C GLY A 38 13.41 -10.92 -2.20
N THR A 39 13.38 -12.06 -2.87
CA THR A 39 12.54 -12.30 -4.05
C THR A 39 11.59 -13.49 -3.84
N PHE A 40 11.93 -14.40 -2.93
CA PHE A 40 11.16 -15.61 -2.62
C PHE A 40 11.35 -16.04 -1.16
N SER A 41 10.53 -16.97 -0.70
CA SER A 41 10.38 -17.35 0.72
C SER A 41 11.69 -17.67 1.44
N GLU A 42 12.59 -18.37 0.76
CA GLU A 42 13.89 -18.78 1.35
C GLU A 42 14.78 -17.58 1.60
N GLU A 43 14.85 -16.63 0.67
CA GLU A 43 15.61 -15.39 0.83
C GLU A 43 15.04 -14.51 1.94
N TYR A 44 13.70 -14.38 2.05
CA TYR A 44 13.09 -13.65 3.17
C TYR A 44 13.44 -14.28 4.52
N LYS A 45 13.41 -15.61 4.60
CA LYS A 45 13.75 -16.35 5.81
C LYS A 45 15.21 -16.13 6.19
N GLU A 46 16.12 -16.26 5.22
CA GLU A 46 17.56 -16.07 5.45
C GLU A 46 17.86 -14.63 5.88
N TRP A 47 17.26 -13.65 5.18
CA TRP A 47 17.39 -12.25 5.54
C TRP A 47 16.88 -11.96 6.95
N TYR A 48 15.67 -12.42 7.28
CA TYR A 48 15.10 -12.25 8.61
C TYR A 48 16.04 -12.80 9.70
N HIS A 49 16.51 -14.05 9.57
CA HIS A 49 17.38 -14.65 10.57
C HIS A 49 18.75 -13.95 10.70
N LYS A 50 19.25 -13.35 9.65
CA LYS A 50 20.50 -12.56 9.68
C LYS A 50 20.35 -11.25 10.44
N PHE A 51 19.16 -10.63 10.40
CA PHE A 51 18.95 -9.28 10.90
C PHE A 51 18.11 -9.21 12.19
N LYS A 52 17.48 -10.30 12.63
CA LYS A 52 16.55 -10.29 13.76
C LYS A 52 17.15 -9.95 15.13
N ASP A 53 18.48 -9.97 15.24
CA ASP A 53 19.19 -9.70 16.49
C ASP A 53 19.59 -8.22 16.63
N PHE A 54 19.37 -7.37 15.61
CA PHE A 54 19.53 -5.93 15.76
C PHE A 54 18.37 -5.34 16.56
N ASP A 55 18.69 -4.62 17.65
CA ASP A 55 17.71 -3.99 18.55
C ASP A 55 17.15 -2.68 17.97
N PHE A 56 16.69 -2.73 16.70
CA PHE A 56 16.01 -1.62 16.08
C PHE A 56 14.52 -1.60 16.44
N LYS A 57 13.85 -0.47 16.22
CA LYS A 57 12.49 -0.23 16.69
C LYS A 57 11.38 -0.94 15.89
N GLY A 58 11.73 -1.92 15.12
CA GLY A 58 10.80 -2.74 14.36
C GLY A 58 11.28 -3.10 12.97
N TRP A 59 10.34 -3.32 12.06
CA TRP A 59 10.61 -3.87 10.75
C TRP A 59 10.02 -3.05 9.61
N CYS A 60 10.78 -2.93 8.53
CA CYS A 60 10.31 -2.44 7.24
C CYS A 60 10.24 -3.62 6.25
N ILE A 61 9.07 -3.90 5.74
CA ILE A 61 8.83 -4.99 4.79
C ILE A 61 8.74 -4.39 3.38
N GLY A 62 9.85 -4.42 2.65
CA GLY A 62 9.99 -3.76 1.34
C GLY A 62 10.20 -4.71 0.17
N GLY A 63 10.58 -5.95 0.42
CA GLY A 63 10.87 -6.96 -0.61
C GLY A 63 9.63 -7.61 -1.21
N PRO A 64 8.67 -8.09 -0.42
CA PRO A 64 7.49 -8.80 -0.91
C PRO A 64 6.59 -7.91 -1.76
N LYS A 65 6.52 -8.17 -3.06
CA LYS A 65 5.62 -7.45 -4.00
C LYS A 65 4.30 -8.19 -4.22
N LYS A 66 4.22 -9.46 -3.81
CA LYS A 66 3.04 -10.30 -3.94
C LYS A 66 2.46 -10.62 -2.58
N LEU A 67 1.14 -10.71 -2.51
CA LEU A 67 0.45 -11.05 -1.27
C LEU A 67 0.98 -12.36 -0.64
N VAL A 68 1.27 -13.37 -1.45
CA VAL A 68 1.80 -14.65 -0.96
C VAL A 68 3.13 -14.51 -0.21
N ASP A 69 4.00 -13.62 -0.67
CA ASP A 69 5.30 -13.38 -0.05
C ASP A 69 5.16 -12.53 1.23
N PHE A 70 4.25 -11.54 1.18
CA PHE A 70 3.91 -10.75 2.36
C PHE A 70 3.35 -11.62 3.49
N MET A 71 2.37 -12.48 3.18
CA MET A 71 1.77 -13.39 4.16
C MET A 71 2.77 -14.40 4.71
N TYR A 72 3.76 -14.82 3.90
CA TYR A 72 4.87 -15.63 4.38
C TYR A 72 5.71 -14.92 5.44
N VAL A 73 6.08 -13.66 5.19
CA VAL A 73 6.85 -12.87 6.15
C VAL A 73 6.09 -12.68 7.46
N ILE A 74 4.79 -12.35 7.38
CA ILE A 74 3.95 -12.21 8.60
C ILE A 74 3.87 -13.54 9.37
N ALA A 75 3.65 -14.66 8.69
CA ALA A 75 3.59 -15.99 9.33
C ALA A 75 4.93 -16.34 9.99
N LEU A 76 6.07 -16.06 9.32
CA LEU A 76 7.41 -16.27 9.88
C LEU A 76 7.62 -15.44 11.14
N MET A 77 7.29 -14.13 11.10
CA MET A 77 7.46 -13.22 12.22
C MET A 77 6.56 -13.60 13.41
N LEU A 78 5.35 -14.10 13.16
CA LEU A 78 4.47 -14.63 14.21
C LEU A 78 5.07 -15.88 14.85
N GLN A 79 5.49 -16.86 14.05
CA GLN A 79 6.06 -18.11 14.57
C GLN A 79 7.35 -17.87 15.38
N GLU A 80 8.17 -16.90 14.98
CA GLU A 80 9.39 -16.50 15.69
C GLU A 80 9.11 -15.54 16.88
N ARG A 81 7.85 -15.28 17.20
CA ARG A 81 7.42 -14.38 18.27
C ARG A 81 8.00 -12.96 18.15
N GLU A 82 8.29 -12.52 16.93
CA GLU A 82 8.95 -11.24 16.67
C GLU A 82 8.11 -10.05 17.17
N PHE A 83 6.79 -10.09 16.99
CA PHE A 83 5.90 -9.02 17.44
C PHE A 83 5.75 -8.95 18.97
N GLU A 84 6.14 -9.98 19.71
CA GLU A 84 6.11 -9.98 21.18
C GLU A 84 7.35 -9.31 21.79
N LYS A 85 8.42 -9.11 21.02
CA LYS A 85 9.63 -8.42 21.48
C LYS A 85 9.33 -6.97 21.84
N LYS A 86 9.72 -6.53 23.05
CA LYS A 86 9.38 -5.21 23.59
C LYS A 86 9.92 -4.03 22.80
N HIS A 87 11.04 -4.19 22.09
CA HIS A 87 11.66 -3.12 21.30
C HIS A 87 10.94 -2.89 19.96
N VAL A 88 10.15 -3.86 19.48
CA VAL A 88 9.38 -3.74 18.22
C VAL A 88 8.17 -2.82 18.45
N GLU A 89 8.29 -1.59 17.98
CA GLU A 89 7.27 -0.53 18.08
C GLU A 89 6.60 -0.24 16.74
N TYR A 90 7.27 -0.58 15.63
CA TYR A 90 6.81 -0.21 14.28
C TYR A 90 6.91 -1.36 13.30
N VAL A 91 5.92 -1.47 12.43
CA VAL A 91 5.98 -2.29 11.20
C VAL A 91 5.63 -1.40 10.03
N HIS A 92 6.56 -1.22 9.10
CA HIS A 92 6.38 -0.37 7.92
C HIS A 92 6.32 -1.21 6.66
N LEU A 93 5.27 -1.03 5.86
CA LEU A 93 5.06 -1.72 4.60
C LEU A 93 5.21 -0.74 3.43
N LEU A 94 6.12 -1.07 2.51
CA LEU A 94 6.44 -0.21 1.38
C LEU A 94 5.53 -0.49 0.18
N GLY A 95 5.10 0.59 -0.48
CA GLY A 95 4.46 0.50 -1.81
C GLY A 95 3.02 -0.01 -1.81
N ILE A 96 2.28 0.20 -0.75
CA ILE A 96 0.88 -0.22 -0.62
C ILE A 96 -0.05 0.75 -1.35
N SER A 97 -0.85 0.24 -2.28
CA SER A 97 -1.70 1.10 -3.12
C SER A 97 -3.07 0.53 -3.49
N LYS A 98 -3.29 -0.76 -3.31
CA LYS A 98 -4.56 -1.41 -3.68
C LYS A 98 -5.57 -1.31 -2.53
N ILE A 99 -6.85 -1.21 -2.86
CA ILE A 99 -7.94 -1.22 -1.86
C ILE A 99 -7.90 -2.51 -1.01
N SER A 100 -7.61 -3.65 -1.65
CA SER A 100 -7.44 -4.93 -0.96
C SER A 100 -6.38 -4.90 0.13
N ASP A 101 -5.26 -4.23 -0.16
CA ASP A 101 -4.15 -4.14 0.77
C ASP A 101 -4.57 -3.36 2.03
N PHE A 102 -5.40 -2.32 1.87
CA PHE A 102 -5.89 -1.53 3.02
C PHE A 102 -6.76 -2.36 3.97
N PHE A 103 -7.59 -3.28 3.45
CA PHE A 103 -8.34 -4.22 4.29
C PHE A 103 -7.41 -5.16 5.06
N ILE A 104 -6.40 -5.70 4.39
CA ILE A 104 -5.38 -6.57 5.02
C ILE A 104 -4.62 -5.80 6.11
N LEU A 105 -4.21 -4.56 5.83
CA LEU A 105 -3.50 -3.73 6.80
C LEU A 105 -4.35 -3.32 7.99
N ALA A 106 -5.61 -2.96 7.78
CA ALA A 106 -6.53 -2.62 8.86
C ALA A 106 -6.74 -3.81 9.80
N THR A 107 -6.95 -5.01 9.23
CA THR A 107 -7.04 -6.25 10.00
C THR A 107 -5.74 -6.56 10.74
N LEU A 108 -4.60 -6.44 10.07
CA LEU A 108 -3.29 -6.69 10.68
C LEU A 108 -3.03 -5.73 11.84
N GLN A 109 -3.35 -4.42 11.70
CA GLN A 109 -3.21 -3.46 12.80
C GLN A 109 -4.09 -3.84 14.00
N GLU A 110 -5.33 -4.24 13.75
CA GLU A 110 -6.24 -4.67 14.82
C GLU A 110 -5.69 -5.90 15.57
N LEU A 111 -5.18 -6.88 14.83
CA LEU A 111 -4.60 -8.10 15.42
C LEU A 111 -3.30 -7.80 16.18
N LEU A 112 -2.44 -6.93 15.66
CA LEU A 112 -1.26 -6.44 16.35
C LEU A 112 -1.61 -5.67 17.63
N ASN A 113 -2.65 -4.85 17.59
CA ASN A 113 -3.14 -4.14 18.77
C ASN A 113 -3.56 -5.11 19.88
N LYS A 114 -4.30 -6.16 19.53
CA LYS A 114 -4.72 -7.21 20.47
C LYS A 114 -3.53 -8.00 21.03
N LEU A 115 -2.59 -8.38 20.16
CA LEU A 115 -1.41 -9.16 20.55
C LEU A 115 -0.44 -8.38 21.44
N THR A 116 -0.31 -7.06 21.24
CA THR A 116 0.75 -6.24 21.82
C THR A 116 0.26 -5.09 22.69
N ASP A 117 -1.02 -5.07 23.06
CA ASP A 117 -1.66 -3.98 23.82
C ASP A 117 -1.40 -2.59 23.19
N ASN A 118 -1.70 -2.46 21.91
CA ASN A 118 -1.54 -1.24 21.09
C ASN A 118 -0.09 -0.71 21.00
N ARG A 119 0.91 -1.52 21.30
CA ARG A 119 2.32 -1.09 21.26
C ARG A 119 2.85 -0.92 19.84
N ILE A 120 2.48 -1.80 18.92
CA ILE A 120 2.98 -1.78 17.55
C ILE A 120 2.12 -0.91 16.67
N GLN A 121 2.74 0.08 16.02
CA GLN A 121 2.12 0.90 15.01
C GLN A 121 2.47 0.38 13.62
N LEU A 122 1.44 0.04 12.84
CA LEU A 122 1.58 -0.29 11.43
C LEU A 122 1.60 1.00 10.60
N MET A 123 2.57 1.10 9.71
CA MET A 123 2.72 2.21 8.78
C MET A 123 2.80 1.71 7.35
N SER A 124 2.33 2.50 6.42
CA SER A 124 2.53 2.23 4.99
C SER A 124 2.74 3.52 4.22
N ASP A 125 3.41 3.41 3.08
CA ASP A 125 3.57 4.50 2.13
C ASP A 125 3.06 4.09 0.75
N SER A 126 2.69 5.08 -0.03
CA SER A 126 2.33 4.89 -1.42
C SER A 126 2.61 6.14 -2.23
N SER A 127 3.33 5.97 -3.34
CA SER A 127 3.50 7.03 -4.33
C SER A 127 2.31 7.13 -5.30
N SER A 128 1.40 6.15 -5.28
CA SER A 128 0.29 6.03 -6.26
C SER A 128 -0.61 7.26 -6.33
N PRO A 129 -1.07 7.88 -5.22
CA PRO A 129 -1.88 9.09 -5.30
C PRO A 129 -1.23 10.23 -6.07
N GLY A 130 0.11 10.36 -5.95
CA GLY A 130 0.91 11.33 -6.69
C GLY A 130 1.24 10.91 -8.12
N GLN A 131 1.34 9.61 -8.39
CA GLN A 131 1.64 9.08 -9.73
C GLN A 131 0.41 9.09 -10.66
N TYR A 132 -0.78 8.81 -10.16
CA TYR A 132 -2.01 8.83 -10.95
C TYR A 132 -2.18 10.13 -11.78
N PRO A 133 -2.02 11.34 -11.20
CA PRO A 133 -2.10 12.58 -11.94
C PRO A 133 -1.05 12.72 -13.05
N VAL A 134 0.16 12.20 -12.84
CA VAL A 134 1.22 12.20 -13.87
C VAL A 134 0.77 11.45 -15.13
N PHE A 135 -0.04 10.39 -14.96
CA PHE A 135 -0.63 9.63 -16.05
C PHE A 135 -2.00 10.15 -16.50
N GLY A 136 -2.47 11.26 -15.93
CA GLY A 136 -3.75 11.86 -16.29
C GLY A 136 -4.95 11.24 -15.58
N THR A 137 -4.75 10.55 -14.47
CA THR A 137 -5.82 9.88 -13.75
C THR A 137 -6.25 10.64 -12.51
N TYR A 138 -7.54 10.99 -12.49
CA TYR A 138 -8.27 11.49 -11.34
C TYR A 138 -9.11 10.37 -10.77
N LEU A 139 -8.92 10.06 -9.50
CA LEU A 139 -9.68 9.01 -8.82
C LEU A 139 -11.00 9.59 -8.31
N HIS A 140 -12.12 8.97 -8.64
CA HIS A 140 -13.44 9.46 -8.23
C HIS A 140 -13.95 8.79 -6.97
N SER A 141 -13.86 7.47 -6.89
CA SER A 141 -14.35 6.68 -5.75
C SER A 141 -13.65 5.32 -5.67
N GLY A 142 -13.69 4.68 -4.50
CA GLY A 142 -13.30 3.29 -4.33
C GLY A 142 -14.52 2.35 -4.37
N ASN A 143 -14.36 1.19 -4.97
CA ASN A 143 -15.35 0.12 -4.95
C ASN A 143 -14.79 -1.10 -4.19
N TYR A 144 -15.33 -1.36 -3.01
CA TYR A 144 -14.84 -2.43 -2.13
C TYR A 144 -15.19 -3.83 -2.65
N LYS A 145 -16.27 -3.98 -3.41
CA LYS A 145 -16.67 -5.26 -3.99
C LYS A 145 -15.78 -5.69 -5.16
N THR A 146 -15.39 -4.74 -6.01
CA THR A 146 -14.53 -4.99 -7.16
C THR A 146 -13.05 -4.72 -6.86
N GLN A 147 -12.72 -4.13 -5.71
CA GLN A 147 -11.37 -3.75 -5.30
C GLN A 147 -10.68 -2.80 -6.26
N THR A 148 -11.47 -1.92 -6.90
CA THR A 148 -11.00 -0.98 -7.92
C THR A 148 -11.36 0.45 -7.59
N PHE A 149 -10.59 1.39 -8.14
CA PHE A 149 -10.97 2.79 -8.19
C PHE A 149 -11.79 3.08 -9.43
N THR A 150 -12.80 3.94 -9.28
CA THR A 150 -13.43 4.59 -10.43
C THR A 150 -12.53 5.74 -10.86
N GLU A 151 -12.06 5.70 -12.10
CA GLU A 151 -11.08 6.62 -12.64
C GLU A 151 -11.67 7.50 -13.73
N LEU A 152 -11.34 8.79 -13.70
CA LEU A 152 -11.55 9.72 -14.81
C LEU A 152 -10.20 9.93 -15.50
N TYR A 153 -10.14 9.66 -16.79
CA TYR A 153 -8.89 9.70 -17.56
C TYR A 153 -8.80 10.99 -18.36
N PHE A 154 -7.73 11.75 -18.15
CA PHE A 154 -7.40 12.94 -18.91
C PHE A 154 -6.22 12.64 -19.83
N PRO A 155 -6.44 12.44 -21.13
CA PRO A 155 -5.37 12.06 -22.03
C PRO A 155 -4.29 13.14 -22.11
N LYS A 156 -3.04 12.74 -22.17
CA LYS A 156 -1.87 13.63 -22.27
C LYS A 156 -1.76 14.35 -23.60
N ASN A 157 -2.48 13.89 -24.65
CA ASN A 157 -2.36 14.43 -25.99
C ASN A 157 -3.09 15.78 -26.10
N ALA A 158 -2.40 16.84 -26.58
CA ALA A 158 -2.93 18.18 -26.81
C ALA A 158 -4.21 18.18 -27.63
N GLU A 159 -4.33 17.34 -28.64
CA GLU A 159 -5.50 17.26 -29.49
C GLU A 159 -6.74 16.80 -28.74
N TYR A 160 -6.60 15.86 -27.81
CA TYR A 160 -7.69 15.44 -26.94
C TYR A 160 -8.04 16.47 -25.89
N ARG A 161 -7.09 17.23 -25.37
CA ARG A 161 -7.32 18.30 -24.39
C ARG A 161 -8.09 19.47 -24.99
N ARG A 162 -7.86 19.78 -26.25
CA ARG A 162 -8.60 20.84 -26.98
C ARG A 162 -10.07 20.50 -27.19
N LYS A 163 -10.40 19.20 -27.29
CA LYS A 163 -11.75 18.71 -27.63
C LYS A 163 -12.63 18.38 -26.44
N THR A 164 -12.28 18.75 -25.21
CA THR A 164 -13.13 18.51 -24.03
C THR A 164 -13.61 17.06 -23.85
N HIS A 165 -12.80 16.09 -24.25
CA HIS A 165 -13.16 14.68 -24.11
C HIS A 165 -12.47 14.07 -22.89
N ILE A 166 -13.26 13.47 -22.01
CA ILE A 166 -12.79 12.70 -20.87
C ILE A 166 -13.15 11.24 -21.11
N LYS A 167 -12.17 10.35 -20.91
CA LYS A 167 -12.44 8.92 -20.87
C LYS A 167 -12.97 8.55 -19.50
N GLN A 168 -14.14 7.97 -19.45
CA GLN A 168 -14.66 7.34 -18.26
C GLN A 168 -14.38 5.84 -18.36
N GLY A 169 -13.40 5.35 -17.57
CA GLY A 169 -12.95 3.97 -17.66
C GLY A 169 -12.23 3.64 -18.98
N LYS A 170 -12.05 2.35 -19.26
CA LYS A 170 -11.37 1.89 -20.48
C LYS A 170 -12.17 2.11 -21.79
N ASP A 171 -13.48 2.32 -21.70
CA ASP A 171 -14.40 2.09 -22.83
C ASP A 171 -15.21 3.29 -23.32
N GLY A 172 -15.06 4.48 -22.74
CA GLY A 172 -15.88 5.62 -23.16
C GLY A 172 -15.19 7.00 -23.14
N CYS A 173 -15.38 7.80 -24.21
CA CYS A 173 -15.06 9.22 -24.19
C CYS A 173 -16.34 10.01 -23.96
N ILE A 174 -16.37 10.87 -22.94
CA ILE A 174 -17.48 11.79 -22.68
C ILE A 174 -17.03 13.20 -23.07
N THR A 175 -17.82 13.89 -23.85
CA THR A 175 -17.62 15.33 -24.11
C THR A 175 -18.10 16.12 -22.89
N ILE A 176 -17.23 16.96 -22.34
CA ILE A 176 -17.51 17.72 -21.12
C ILE A 176 -17.39 19.21 -21.37
N ASP A 177 -18.32 19.95 -20.79
CA ASP A 177 -18.25 21.40 -20.66
C ASP A 177 -17.10 21.75 -19.69
N LYS A 178 -16.09 22.48 -20.17
CA LYS A 178 -14.89 22.88 -19.40
C LYS A 178 -15.23 23.69 -18.14
N THR A 179 -16.33 24.43 -18.16
CA THR A 179 -16.77 25.27 -17.05
C THR A 179 -17.39 24.47 -15.91
N LYS A 180 -17.76 23.22 -16.16
CA LYS A 180 -18.34 22.37 -15.13
C LYS A 180 -17.30 21.93 -14.11
N LYS A 181 -17.76 21.79 -12.87
CA LYS A 181 -16.93 21.25 -11.78
C LYS A 181 -16.56 19.80 -12.05
N VAL A 182 -15.33 19.45 -11.68
CA VAL A 182 -14.90 18.04 -11.63
C VAL A 182 -15.71 17.35 -10.52
N PRO A 183 -16.35 16.19 -10.80
CA PRO A 183 -17.12 15.49 -9.78
C PRO A 183 -16.22 15.04 -8.64
N CYS A 184 -16.60 15.37 -7.42
CA CYS A 184 -15.91 14.96 -6.20
C CYS A 184 -16.88 14.15 -5.34
N SER A 185 -16.53 12.90 -5.04
CA SER A 185 -17.33 12.01 -4.19
C SER A 185 -17.08 12.22 -2.70
N ILE A 186 -16.03 12.97 -2.37
CA ILE A 186 -15.60 13.29 -1.04
C ILE A 186 -15.51 14.81 -0.91
N ASP A 187 -15.97 15.41 0.13
CA ASP A 187 -15.91 16.89 0.32
C ASP A 187 -14.46 17.37 0.48
N CYS A 188 -13.72 17.31 -0.63
CA CYS A 188 -12.29 17.62 -0.70
C CYS A 188 -12.06 19.12 -0.89
N PRO A 189 -11.27 19.78 -0.06
CA PRO A 189 -10.98 21.22 -0.20
C PRO A 189 -10.36 21.60 -1.54
N ALA A 190 -9.60 20.69 -2.18
CA ALA A 190 -8.98 20.92 -3.48
C ALA A 190 -9.99 20.99 -4.64
N CYS A 191 -11.23 20.48 -4.44
CA CYS A 191 -12.24 20.36 -5.49
C CYS A 191 -13.34 21.43 -5.44
N ARG A 192 -13.34 22.32 -4.44
CA ARG A 192 -14.45 23.28 -4.24
C ARG A 192 -14.75 24.13 -5.48
N ASP A 193 -13.73 24.58 -6.19
CA ASP A 193 -13.77 25.41 -7.38
C ASP A 193 -13.01 24.80 -8.57
N PHE A 194 -12.75 23.47 -8.49
CA PHE A 194 -12.00 22.76 -9.50
C PHE A 194 -12.89 22.39 -10.68
N THR A 195 -12.67 23.05 -11.81
CA THR A 195 -13.37 22.78 -13.05
C THR A 195 -12.52 21.97 -14.02
N TYR A 196 -13.15 21.41 -15.04
CA TYR A 196 -12.43 20.66 -16.08
C TYR A 196 -11.44 21.51 -16.88
N GLU A 197 -11.58 22.85 -16.87
CA GLU A 197 -10.66 23.79 -17.50
C GLU A 197 -9.24 23.66 -16.92
N TYR A 198 -9.12 23.48 -15.60
CA TYR A 198 -7.83 23.29 -14.93
C TYR A 198 -7.10 22.00 -15.33
N LEU A 199 -7.84 21.01 -15.84
CA LEU A 199 -7.29 19.73 -16.29
C LEU A 199 -6.77 19.79 -17.73
N GLY A 200 -7.13 20.80 -18.51
CA GLY A 200 -6.88 20.92 -19.94
C GLY A 200 -6.00 22.09 -20.39
N GLY A 201 -5.22 22.70 -19.47
CA GLY A 201 -4.49 23.94 -19.76
C GLY A 201 -3.45 23.86 -20.87
N GLU A 202 -3.48 24.78 -21.84
CA GLU A 202 -2.36 25.08 -22.73
C GLU A 202 -1.30 25.83 -21.92
N THR A 203 -0.04 25.35 -21.98
CA THR A 203 1.09 26.17 -21.49
C THR A 203 1.51 27.14 -22.59
N ALA A 204 1.94 28.33 -22.20
CA ALA A 204 2.50 29.35 -23.12
C ALA A 204 3.66 28.83 -23.99
N THR A 205 4.24 27.68 -23.65
CA THR A 205 5.37 27.05 -24.37
C THR A 205 4.93 25.94 -25.33
N GLY A 206 3.63 25.70 -25.50
CA GLY A 206 3.12 24.61 -26.38
C GLY A 206 3.42 23.20 -25.90
N LEU A 207 4.06 23.04 -24.74
CA LEU A 207 4.26 21.73 -24.12
C LEU A 207 2.97 21.26 -23.46
N ASP A 208 2.54 20.05 -23.82
CA ASP A 208 1.36 19.37 -23.30
C ASP A 208 1.49 19.01 -21.82
N ARG A 209 1.42 20.02 -20.96
CA ARG A 209 1.38 19.81 -19.52
C ARG A 209 0.01 20.21 -18.98
N TYR A 210 -0.43 19.52 -17.93
CA TYR A 210 -1.53 20.01 -17.11
C TYR A 210 -1.26 21.45 -16.68
N SER A 211 -2.32 22.24 -16.44
CA SER A 211 -2.12 23.55 -15.83
C SER A 211 -1.26 23.39 -14.58
N GLN A 212 -0.44 24.40 -14.26
CA GLN A 212 0.40 24.36 -13.06
C GLN A 212 -0.42 24.11 -11.78
N GLU A 213 -1.71 24.41 -11.80
CA GLU A 213 -2.62 24.18 -10.69
C GLU A 213 -3.36 22.83 -10.76
N GLY A 214 -3.63 22.30 -11.95
CA GLY A 214 -4.46 21.11 -12.13
C GLY A 214 -3.82 19.85 -11.57
N MET A 215 -2.54 19.62 -11.85
CA MET A 215 -1.83 18.46 -11.36
C MET A 215 -1.69 18.43 -9.83
N PRO A 216 -1.24 19.50 -9.15
CA PRO A 216 -1.22 19.53 -7.69
C PRO A 216 -2.60 19.31 -7.05
N ARG A 217 -3.66 19.88 -7.61
CA ARG A 217 -5.03 19.69 -7.12
C ARG A 217 -5.47 18.22 -7.25
N MET A 218 -5.15 17.55 -8.37
CA MET A 218 -5.40 16.12 -8.53
C MET A 218 -4.62 15.28 -7.53
N VAL A 219 -3.35 15.62 -7.24
CA VAL A 219 -2.55 14.92 -6.22
C VAL A 219 -3.20 15.06 -4.85
N VAL A 220 -3.59 16.27 -4.46
CA VAL A 220 -4.25 16.52 -3.17
C VAL A 220 -5.56 15.76 -3.08
N HIS A 221 -6.39 15.80 -4.14
CA HIS A 221 -7.64 15.07 -4.17
C HIS A 221 -7.44 13.54 -4.05
N ASN A 222 -6.57 12.97 -4.88
CA ASN A 222 -6.31 11.53 -4.86
C ASN A 222 -5.77 11.09 -3.49
N THR A 223 -4.89 11.89 -2.88
CA THR A 223 -4.37 11.62 -1.53
C THR A 223 -5.50 11.66 -0.49
N HIS A 224 -6.37 12.66 -0.58
CA HIS A 224 -7.52 12.79 0.34
C HIS A 224 -8.48 11.62 0.18
N LEU A 225 -8.78 11.20 -1.06
CA LEU A 225 -9.60 10.01 -1.32
C LEU A 225 -9.00 8.74 -0.70
N TYR A 226 -7.68 8.54 -0.82
CA TYR A 226 -7.02 7.42 -0.16
C TYR A 226 -7.21 7.47 1.36
N CYS A 227 -7.04 8.65 1.98
CA CYS A 227 -7.25 8.81 3.42
C CYS A 227 -8.69 8.48 3.84
N GLU A 228 -9.70 8.94 3.08
CA GLU A 228 -11.09 8.64 3.38
C GLU A 228 -11.40 7.14 3.22
N ILE A 229 -10.90 6.50 2.16
CA ILE A 229 -11.04 5.05 1.97
C ILE A 229 -10.41 4.27 3.13
N VAL A 230 -9.20 4.65 3.57
CA VAL A 230 -8.54 3.99 4.71
C VAL A 230 -9.36 4.18 6.00
N LYS A 231 -9.90 5.37 6.24
CA LYS A 231 -10.78 5.62 7.39
C LYS A 231 -12.04 4.76 7.37
N ASP A 232 -12.67 4.63 6.21
CA ASP A 232 -13.88 3.82 6.06
C ASP A 232 -13.58 2.33 6.24
N ILE A 233 -12.47 1.85 5.67
CA ILE A 233 -12.03 0.46 5.84
C ILE A 233 -11.71 0.17 7.29
N ASN A 234 -11.03 1.08 8.00
CA ASN A 234 -10.78 0.91 9.45
C ASN A 234 -12.07 0.80 10.24
N LYS A 235 -13.08 1.63 9.94
CA LYS A 235 -14.40 1.52 10.60
C LYS A 235 -15.08 0.18 10.32
N LEU A 236 -15.01 -0.31 9.07
CA LEU A 236 -15.58 -1.60 8.67
C LEU A 236 -14.86 -2.76 9.36
N SER A 237 -13.53 -2.73 9.42
CA SER A 237 -12.71 -3.80 10.02
C SER A 237 -12.89 -3.91 11.52
N HIS A 238 -13.08 -2.77 12.23
CA HIS A 238 -13.25 -2.77 13.67
C HIS A 238 -14.64 -3.22 14.15
N ASN A 239 -15.65 -3.10 13.31
CA ASN A 239 -17.01 -3.24 13.82
C ASN A 239 -17.60 -4.64 13.69
N HIS A 240 -17.32 -5.41 12.62
CA HIS A 240 -17.92 -6.75 12.46
C HIS A 240 -17.27 -7.52 11.31
N VAL A 241 -16.59 -8.62 11.61
CA VAL A 241 -16.08 -9.58 10.59
C VAL A 241 -17.22 -10.06 9.67
N GLU A 242 -18.44 -10.23 10.19
CA GLU A 242 -19.63 -10.65 9.43
C GLU A 242 -20.05 -9.62 8.35
N LEU A 243 -19.87 -8.31 8.62
CA LEU A 243 -20.15 -7.28 7.61
C LEU A 243 -19.11 -7.28 6.48
N LEU A 244 -17.87 -7.65 6.76
CA LEU A 244 -16.84 -7.77 5.75
C LEU A 244 -17.17 -8.84 4.71
N GLU A 245 -17.74 -9.99 5.11
CA GLU A 245 -18.09 -11.06 4.18
C GLU A 245 -19.04 -10.57 3.07
N THR A 246 -19.95 -9.67 3.37
CA THR A 246 -20.88 -9.10 2.41
C THR A 246 -20.31 -7.93 1.61
N ALA A 247 -19.38 -7.19 2.20
CA ALA A 247 -18.83 -5.96 1.64
C ALA A 247 -17.68 -6.17 0.64
N ILE A 248 -16.91 -7.25 0.79
CA ILE A 248 -15.69 -7.52 0.02
C ILE A 248 -15.79 -8.85 -0.77
N PRO A 249 -14.87 -9.13 -1.74
CA PRO A 249 -14.81 -10.43 -2.40
C PRO A 249 -14.50 -11.56 -1.43
N LYS A 250 -15.09 -12.73 -1.68
CA LYS A 250 -14.87 -13.93 -0.86
C LYS A 250 -13.40 -14.32 -0.71
N GLU A 251 -12.61 -14.15 -1.77
CA GLU A 251 -11.18 -14.43 -1.75
C GLU A 251 -10.43 -13.52 -0.77
N LEU A 252 -10.77 -12.22 -0.75
CA LEU A 252 -10.19 -11.28 0.22
C LEU A 252 -10.63 -11.60 1.64
N PHE A 253 -11.90 -11.95 1.82
CA PHE A 253 -12.41 -12.39 3.12
C PHE A 253 -11.64 -13.60 3.65
N ASN A 254 -11.35 -14.59 2.81
CA ASN A 254 -10.54 -15.74 3.19
C ASN A 254 -9.09 -15.36 3.58
N VAL A 255 -8.50 -14.33 2.94
CA VAL A 255 -7.21 -13.79 3.37
C VAL A 255 -7.29 -13.19 4.78
N ILE A 256 -8.35 -12.44 5.06
CA ILE A 256 -8.60 -11.85 6.38
C ILE A 256 -8.78 -12.94 7.44
N LEU A 257 -9.58 -13.97 7.16
CA LEU A 257 -9.76 -15.11 8.07
C LEU A 257 -8.44 -15.81 8.38
N SER A 258 -7.59 -16.00 7.38
CA SER A 258 -6.27 -16.62 7.59
C SER A 258 -5.37 -15.80 8.51
N LEU A 259 -5.45 -14.46 8.49
CA LEU A 259 -4.75 -13.62 9.46
C LEU A 259 -5.26 -13.86 10.88
N HIS A 260 -6.58 -13.91 11.07
CA HIS A 260 -7.16 -14.23 12.38
C HIS A 260 -6.69 -15.60 12.90
N GLU A 261 -6.66 -16.63 12.03
CA GLU A 261 -6.16 -17.96 12.38
C GLU A 261 -4.67 -17.94 12.78
N MET A 262 -3.81 -17.24 12.02
CA MET A 262 -2.39 -17.11 12.34
C MET A 262 -2.13 -16.42 13.68
N PHE A 263 -2.90 -15.37 13.98
CA PHE A 263 -2.76 -14.63 15.23
C PHE A 263 -3.37 -15.36 16.44
N ALA A 264 -4.38 -16.19 16.22
CA ALA A 264 -4.97 -17.02 17.27
C ALA A 264 -4.00 -18.12 17.74
N ASP A 265 -3.19 -18.67 16.83
CA ASP A 265 -2.17 -19.67 17.13
C ASP A 265 -0.86 -19.36 16.37
N PRO A 266 -0.02 -18.44 16.91
CA PRO A 266 1.23 -18.06 16.27
C PRO A 266 2.20 -19.21 16.02
N ASP A 267 2.22 -20.25 16.88
CA ASP A 267 3.09 -21.42 16.68
C ASP A 267 2.69 -22.22 15.44
N ASN A 268 1.42 -22.14 15.04
CA ASN A 268 0.86 -22.79 13.85
C ASN A 268 0.80 -21.86 12.62
N ALA A 269 1.27 -20.63 12.70
CA ALA A 269 1.12 -19.62 11.65
C ALA A 269 1.63 -20.06 10.28
N MET A 270 2.76 -20.80 10.23
CA MET A 270 3.30 -21.33 8.98
C MET A 270 2.44 -22.44 8.35
N ASN A 271 1.74 -23.25 9.15
CA ASN A 271 0.82 -24.25 8.63
C ASN A 271 -0.45 -23.57 8.08
N VAL A 272 -0.95 -22.54 8.77
CA VAL A 272 -2.05 -21.70 8.26
C VAL A 272 -1.63 -21.06 6.93
N TYR A 273 -0.45 -20.45 6.85
CA TYR A 273 0.09 -19.92 5.60
C TYR A 273 0.10 -20.99 4.50
N ALA A 274 0.59 -22.20 4.78
CA ALA A 274 0.65 -23.28 3.80
C ALA A 274 -0.74 -23.68 3.29
N THR A 275 -1.75 -23.72 4.17
CA THR A 275 -3.15 -24.02 3.86
C THR A 275 -3.73 -22.99 2.89
N TYR A 276 -3.52 -21.71 3.14
CA TYR A 276 -4.07 -20.60 2.35
C TYR A 276 -3.18 -20.14 1.19
N LYS A 277 -2.01 -20.72 0.99
CA LYS A 277 -1.02 -20.31 -0.03
C LYS A 277 -1.58 -20.18 -1.45
N LYS A 278 -2.52 -21.09 -1.83
CA LYS A 278 -3.20 -21.02 -3.14
C LYS A 278 -4.08 -19.77 -3.27
N THR A 279 -4.80 -19.43 -2.19
CA THR A 279 -5.64 -18.23 -2.11
C THR A 279 -4.79 -16.96 -2.28
N TYR A 280 -3.67 -16.86 -1.56
CA TYR A 280 -2.75 -15.71 -1.68
C TYR A 280 -2.19 -15.54 -3.08
N LYS A 281 -1.80 -16.65 -3.75
CA LYS A 281 -1.31 -16.62 -5.15
C LYS A 281 -2.37 -16.17 -6.15
N LYS A 282 -3.61 -16.55 -5.92
CA LYS A 282 -4.72 -16.20 -6.82
C LYS A 282 -5.15 -14.75 -6.65
N PHE A 283 -5.12 -14.25 -5.43
CA PHE A 283 -5.62 -12.92 -5.09
C PHE A 283 -4.58 -11.80 -5.33
N GLY A 284 -3.28 -12.04 -5.16
CA GLY A 284 -2.17 -11.08 -5.37
C GLY A 284 -1.64 -11.10 -6.76
#